data_7428d7968e6b3a3e0c159f31ffc6753d
#
_entry.id   7428d7968e6b3a3e0c159f31ffc6753d
#
_cell.length_a   1.000
_cell.length_b   1.000
_cell.length_c   1.000
_cell.angle_alpha   90.00
_cell.angle_beta   90.00
_cell.angle_gamma   90.00
#
_symmetry.space_group_name_H-M   'P 1'
#
loop_
_entity.id
_entity.type
_entity.pdbx_description
1 polymer ?
#
loop_
_entity_poly.entity_id
_entity_poly.type
_entity_poly.pdbx_seq_one_letter_code
_entity_poly.pdbx_strand_id
1 'polypeptide(L)'
;MKDLVAGMEYTCAKFDAVRDANPVTRNSVPEAMRKTKADASATAHPCGGAVMGKACDLYGRVKGYKGLYVTDAAFIPLCTAATNPALTIAAFAERSMDHVIKHDF
;
A
#
# COMPACT_ATOMS: atom_id res chain seq x y z
N MET A 1 -13.94 3.31 -12.43
CA MET A 1 -14.34 3.61 -11.05
C MET A 1 -15.54 2.77 -10.60
N LYS A 2 -16.67 2.77 -11.32
CA LYS A 2 -17.87 1.98 -10.95
C LYS A 2 -17.59 0.47 -10.82
N ASP A 3 -16.83 -0.11 -11.74
CA ASP A 3 -16.49 -1.55 -11.72
C ASP A 3 -15.55 -1.92 -10.57
N LEU A 4 -14.67 -0.99 -10.15
CA LEU A 4 -13.81 -1.19 -8.99
C LEU A 4 -14.63 -1.22 -7.69
N VAL A 5 -15.58 -0.28 -7.55
CA VAL A 5 -16.48 -0.23 -6.38
C VAL A 5 -17.33 -1.50 -6.31
N ALA A 6 -17.93 -1.92 -7.42
CA ALA A 6 -18.71 -3.15 -7.48
C ALA A 6 -17.87 -4.40 -7.13
N GLY A 7 -16.62 -4.46 -7.58
CA GLY A 7 -15.68 -5.53 -7.21
C GLY A 7 -15.34 -5.53 -5.71
N MET A 8 -15.15 -4.36 -5.12
CA MET A 8 -14.92 -4.23 -3.68
C MET A 8 -16.15 -4.64 -2.86
N GLU A 9 -17.34 -4.21 -3.25
CA GLU A 9 -18.60 -4.59 -2.59
C GLU A 9 -18.82 -6.11 -2.65
N TYR A 10 -18.58 -6.73 -3.79
CA TYR A 10 -18.66 -8.18 -3.95
C TYR A 10 -17.65 -8.90 -3.02
N THR A 11 -16.42 -8.42 -2.95
CA THR A 11 -15.38 -9.00 -2.09
C THR A 11 -15.74 -8.85 -0.61
N CYS A 12 -16.20 -7.68 -0.19
CA CYS A 12 -16.66 -7.45 1.17
C CYS A 12 -17.81 -8.37 1.56
N ALA A 13 -18.81 -8.54 0.68
CA ALA A 13 -19.94 -9.45 0.91
C ALA A 13 -19.47 -10.91 1.07
N LYS A 14 -18.45 -11.35 0.31
CA LYS A 14 -17.87 -12.69 0.46
C LYS A 14 -17.13 -12.86 1.79
N PHE A 15 -16.36 -11.85 2.20
CA PHE A 15 -15.70 -11.85 3.51
C PHE A 15 -16.73 -11.88 4.65
N ASP A 16 -17.80 -11.11 4.55
CA ASP A 16 -18.87 -11.08 5.54
C ASP A 16 -19.55 -12.45 5.67
N ALA A 17 -19.83 -13.11 4.56
CA ALA A 17 -20.42 -14.45 4.55
C ALA A 17 -19.51 -15.50 5.23
N VAL A 18 -18.20 -15.46 4.97
CA VAL A 18 -17.21 -16.34 5.60
C VAL A 18 -17.08 -16.05 7.11
N ARG A 19 -17.02 -14.77 7.45
CA ARG A 19 -16.96 -14.34 8.87
C ARG A 19 -18.19 -14.77 9.63
N ASP A 20 -19.37 -14.57 9.08
CA ASP A 20 -20.65 -14.89 9.75
C ASP A 20 -20.87 -16.40 9.90
N ALA A 21 -20.31 -17.20 9.00
CA ALA A 21 -20.27 -18.65 9.10
C ALA A 21 -19.28 -19.16 10.17
N ASN A 22 -18.32 -18.33 10.62
CA ASN A 22 -17.31 -18.74 11.59
C ASN A 22 -17.58 -18.11 12.96
N PRO A 23 -17.99 -18.91 13.98
CA PRO A 23 -18.34 -18.38 15.30
C PRO A 23 -17.15 -17.75 16.04
N VAL A 24 -15.90 -18.10 15.69
CA VAL A 24 -14.70 -17.54 16.33
C VAL A 24 -14.43 -16.13 15.81
N THR A 25 -14.58 -15.89 14.51
CA THR A 25 -14.31 -14.57 13.90
C THR A 25 -15.50 -13.62 13.96
N ARG A 26 -16.70 -14.15 14.09
CA ARG A 26 -17.95 -13.35 14.11
C ARG A 26 -17.94 -12.27 15.18
N ASN A 27 -17.40 -12.54 16.35
CA ASN A 27 -17.37 -11.61 17.48
C ASN A 27 -16.10 -10.75 17.55
N SER A 28 -15.10 -11.02 16.71
CA SER A 28 -13.82 -10.33 16.75
C SER A 28 -13.83 -8.98 16.01
N VAL A 29 -14.82 -8.73 15.15
CA VAL A 29 -14.93 -7.48 14.39
C VAL A 29 -15.96 -6.57 15.04
N PRO A 30 -15.57 -5.37 15.53
CA PRO A 30 -16.51 -4.41 16.10
C PRO A 30 -17.64 -4.07 15.14
N GLU A 31 -18.86 -3.91 15.67
CA GLU A 31 -20.05 -3.63 14.86
C GLU A 31 -19.91 -2.35 14.02
N ALA A 32 -19.19 -1.35 14.53
CA ALA A 32 -18.89 -0.13 13.78
C ALA A 32 -18.14 -0.41 12.47
N MET A 33 -17.25 -1.42 12.45
CA MET A 33 -16.54 -1.82 11.23
C MET A 33 -17.39 -2.65 10.26
N ARG A 34 -18.46 -3.28 10.76
CA ARG A 34 -19.39 -4.07 9.94
C ARG A 34 -20.35 -3.19 9.12
N LYS A 35 -20.61 -1.98 9.60
CA LYS A 35 -21.57 -1.04 8.99
C LYS A 35 -20.88 0.02 8.12
N THR A 36 -19.57 -0.02 7.97
CA THR A 36 -18.86 0.93 7.12
C THR A 36 -19.25 0.66 5.67
N LYS A 37 -20.02 1.55 5.09
CA LYS A 37 -20.31 1.51 3.65
C LYS A 37 -19.02 1.80 2.90
N ALA A 38 -18.79 1.12 1.79
CA ALA A 38 -17.67 1.34 0.88
C ALA A 38 -17.78 2.65 0.06
N ASP A 39 -18.55 3.62 0.55
CA ASP A 39 -18.74 4.93 -0.08
C ASP A 39 -17.66 5.95 0.28
N ALA A 40 -16.82 5.66 1.28
CA ALA A 40 -15.66 6.45 1.61
C ALA A 40 -14.42 5.87 0.96
N SER A 41 -13.87 6.56 -0.04
CA SER A 41 -12.55 6.25 -0.61
C SER A 41 -11.48 6.58 0.41
N ALA A 42 -11.02 5.57 1.15
CA ALA A 42 -9.89 5.70 2.05
C ALA A 42 -8.80 4.69 1.66
N THR A 43 -7.54 5.12 1.69
CA THR A 43 -6.39 4.24 1.53
C THR A 43 -5.37 4.51 2.61
N ALA A 44 -4.82 3.46 3.18
CA ALA A 44 -3.64 3.50 4.05
C ALA A 44 -2.33 3.26 3.27
N HIS A 45 -2.42 3.12 1.95
CA HIS A 45 -1.31 2.75 1.08
C HIS A 45 -1.10 3.75 -0.07
N PRO A 46 -0.85 5.05 0.22
CA PRO A 46 -0.56 6.02 -0.82
C PRO A 46 0.80 5.72 -1.45
N CYS A 47 0.83 5.64 -2.77
CA CYS A 47 2.05 5.49 -3.56
C CYS A 47 2.26 6.71 -4.46
N GLY A 48 3.48 6.89 -4.98
CA GLY A 48 3.74 7.83 -6.07
C GLY A 48 4.03 9.28 -5.69
N GLY A 49 4.29 9.60 -4.42
CA GLY A 49 4.63 10.96 -3.99
C GLY A 49 6.00 11.46 -4.44
N ALA A 50 7.00 10.55 -4.52
CA ALA A 50 8.37 10.85 -4.93
C ALA A 50 8.93 9.75 -5.84
N VAL A 51 8.33 9.62 -7.00
CA VAL A 51 8.44 8.48 -7.91
C VAL A 51 9.85 8.25 -8.44
N MET A 52 10.30 6.97 -8.38
CA MET A 52 11.55 6.53 -8.99
C MET A 52 11.60 6.89 -10.49
N GLY A 53 12.78 7.30 -10.96
CA GLY A 53 13.00 7.75 -12.31
C GLY A 53 12.58 9.20 -12.57
N LYS A 54 11.68 9.78 -11.76
CA LYS A 54 11.24 11.17 -11.84
C LYS A 54 11.85 12.02 -10.73
N ALA A 55 11.29 11.97 -9.53
CA ALA A 55 11.79 12.73 -8.38
C ALA A 55 13.06 12.12 -7.78
N CYS A 56 13.17 10.80 -7.81
CA CYS A 56 14.34 10.06 -7.34
C CYS A 56 15.01 9.28 -8.48
N ASP A 57 16.25 8.82 -8.24
CA ASP A 57 16.88 7.79 -9.06
C ASP A 57 16.27 6.41 -8.76
N LEU A 58 16.86 5.33 -9.30
CA LEU A 58 16.35 3.96 -9.11
C LEU A 58 16.65 3.37 -7.71
N TYR A 59 17.35 4.11 -6.86
CA TYR A 59 17.73 3.72 -5.50
C TYR A 59 17.27 4.70 -4.44
N GLY A 60 16.33 5.59 -4.79
CA GLY A 60 15.69 6.49 -3.86
C GLY A 60 16.43 7.79 -3.59
N ARG A 61 17.57 8.07 -4.23
CA ARG A 61 18.25 9.37 -4.09
C ARG A 61 17.41 10.46 -4.72
N VAL A 62 17.06 11.49 -3.96
CA VAL A 62 16.28 12.61 -4.46
C VAL A 62 17.14 13.46 -5.39
N LYS A 63 16.67 13.68 -6.60
CA LYS A 63 17.38 14.48 -7.61
C LYS A 63 17.56 15.92 -7.15
N GLY A 64 18.80 16.40 -7.21
CA GLY A 64 19.15 17.76 -6.80
C GLY A 64 19.44 17.93 -5.28
N TYR A 65 19.28 16.89 -4.48
CA TYR A 65 19.52 16.93 -3.03
C TYR A 65 20.48 15.83 -2.60
N LYS A 66 21.71 16.19 -2.27
CA LYS A 66 22.71 15.24 -1.77
C LYS A 66 22.34 14.76 -0.35
N GLY A 67 22.37 13.44 -0.13
CA GLY A 67 22.11 12.85 1.18
C GLY A 67 20.62 12.73 1.56
N LEU A 68 19.71 13.03 0.62
CA LEU A 68 18.26 12.86 0.83
C LEU A 68 17.76 11.64 0.06
N TYR A 69 17.07 10.74 0.75
CA TYR A 69 16.59 9.49 0.22
C TYR A 69 15.11 9.28 0.50
N VAL A 70 14.41 8.57 -0.40
CA VAL A 70 13.03 8.12 -0.23
C VAL A 70 13.01 6.59 -0.31
N THR A 71 12.55 5.92 0.74
CA THR A 71 12.54 4.46 0.87
C THR A 71 11.18 3.88 1.25
N ASP A 72 10.13 4.67 1.12
CA ASP A 72 8.75 4.29 1.42
C ASP A 72 7.89 4.11 0.16
N ALA A 73 6.57 3.97 0.35
CA ALA A 73 5.62 3.82 -0.75
C ALA A 73 5.61 4.99 -1.74
N ALA A 74 6.05 6.20 -1.34
CA ALA A 74 6.12 7.35 -2.22
C ALA A 74 7.07 7.13 -3.41
N PHE A 75 8.08 6.26 -3.25
CA PHE A 75 9.04 5.88 -4.27
C PHE A 75 8.43 5.02 -5.40
N ILE A 76 7.33 4.31 -5.14
CA ILE A 76 6.70 3.36 -6.05
C ILE A 76 5.87 4.12 -7.09
N PRO A 77 6.10 3.95 -8.41
CA PRO A 77 5.43 4.70 -9.46
C PRO A 77 4.01 4.25 -9.76
N LEU A 78 3.55 3.17 -9.14
CA LEU A 78 2.29 2.49 -9.46
C LEU A 78 1.39 2.41 -8.23
N CYS A 79 0.09 2.25 -8.49
CA CYS A 79 -0.86 1.82 -7.48
C CYS A 79 -0.71 0.30 -7.25
N THR A 80 -0.65 -0.13 -5.99
CA THR A 80 -0.65 -1.54 -5.61
C THR A 80 -2.09 -2.07 -5.45
N ALA A 81 -3.01 -1.61 -6.30
CA ALA A 81 -4.42 -1.95 -6.24
C ALA A 81 -4.65 -3.45 -6.01
N ALA A 82 -5.56 -3.75 -5.08
CA ALA A 82 -5.96 -5.09 -4.66
C ALA A 82 -4.92 -5.91 -3.88
N THR A 83 -3.77 -5.33 -3.52
CA THR A 83 -2.76 -6.02 -2.71
C THR A 83 -2.16 -5.08 -1.65
N ASN A 84 -1.84 -5.63 -0.47
CA ASN A 84 -1.11 -4.88 0.56
C ASN A 84 0.33 -4.63 0.08
N PRO A 85 0.81 -3.38 0.01
CA PRO A 85 2.12 -3.05 -0.54
C PRO A 85 3.29 -3.29 0.42
N ALA A 86 3.06 -3.68 1.68
CA ALA A 86 4.10 -3.71 2.71
C ALA A 86 5.33 -4.53 2.29
N LEU A 87 5.13 -5.72 1.72
CA LEU A 87 6.23 -6.56 1.25
C LEU A 87 6.98 -5.92 0.09
N THR A 88 6.28 -5.32 -0.85
CA THR A 88 6.87 -4.60 -1.99
C THR A 88 7.68 -3.39 -1.51
N ILE A 89 7.13 -2.61 -0.57
CA ILE A 89 7.82 -1.46 0.03
C ILE A 89 9.11 -1.92 0.72
N ALA A 90 9.04 -2.96 1.54
CA ALA A 90 10.19 -3.51 2.24
C ALA A 90 11.28 -3.98 1.27
N ALA A 91 10.91 -4.68 0.20
CA ALA A 91 11.85 -5.17 -0.81
C ALA A 91 12.56 -4.02 -1.55
N PHE A 92 11.83 -2.94 -1.89
CA PHE A 92 12.44 -1.75 -2.50
C PHE A 92 13.34 -0.99 -1.52
N ALA A 93 12.93 -0.86 -0.26
CA ALA A 93 13.72 -0.22 0.77
C ALA A 93 15.04 -0.97 1.00
N GLU A 94 14.98 -2.28 1.17
CA GLU A 94 16.15 -3.15 1.34
C GLU A 94 17.12 -3.04 0.17
N ARG A 95 16.63 -3.19 -1.05
CA ARG A 95 17.41 -3.03 -2.28
C ARG A 95 18.08 -1.66 -2.38
N SER A 96 17.35 -0.60 -2.03
CA SER A 96 17.85 0.77 -2.10
C SER A 96 18.93 1.00 -1.05
N MET A 97 18.71 0.56 0.18
CA MET A 97 19.68 0.72 1.26
C MET A 97 20.94 -0.09 1.06
N ASP A 98 20.85 -1.33 0.57
CA ASP A 98 22.04 -2.13 0.21
C ASP A 98 22.93 -1.40 -0.82
N HIS A 99 22.31 -0.78 -1.82
CA HIS A 99 23.04 -0.01 -2.82
C HIS A 99 23.62 1.30 -2.26
N VAL A 100 22.85 2.04 -1.47
CA VAL A 100 23.25 3.32 -0.87
C VAL A 100 24.43 3.12 0.10
N ILE A 101 24.36 2.11 0.96
CA ILE A 101 25.44 1.80 1.92
C ILE A 101 26.76 1.48 1.18
N LYS A 102 26.70 0.79 0.06
CA LYS A 102 27.89 0.40 -0.71
C LYS A 102 28.52 1.53 -1.52
N HIS A 103 27.76 2.56 -1.87
CA HIS A 103 28.20 3.55 -2.84
C HIS A 103 28.23 4.99 -2.32
N ASP A 104 27.52 5.28 -1.23
CA ASP A 104 27.39 6.63 -0.72
C ASP A 104 28.12 6.82 0.62
N PHE A 105 28.52 5.72 1.26
CA PHE A 105 29.26 5.68 2.52
C PHE A 105 30.50 4.79 2.39
#